data_b05dee0cdc001c7d9e94f037872c60b5
#
_entry.id   b05dee0cdc001c7d9e94f037872c60b5
#
_cell.length_a   1.000
_cell.length_b   1.000
_cell.length_c   1.000
_cell.angle_alpha   90.00
_cell.angle_beta   90.00
_cell.angle_gamma   90.00
#
_symmetry.space_group_name_H-M   'P 1'
#
loop_
_entity.id
_entity.type
_entity.pdbx_description
1 polymer ?
#
loop_
_entity_poly.entity_id
_entity_poly.type
_entity_poly.pdbx_seq_one_letter_code
_entity_poly.pdbx_strand_id
1 'polypeptide(L)'
;MPYVALNMILRTQIVITDDKEYLENLEKKSGMSRKEIDKLFKYLSKNPTKAEVLKKAKDEISKSLKEVHNLPNDKKLDFFAINILAPYLAIVVNNLDVNDVDEKEIQDMFAKLFEFPQDKINPLQEMTEGTYRYNNGGSSNLSYKYELNDYLKKKGFYLDYNNRKTYANIFRIEHIFCMDKEWKDGEKISIFILKRIYPNILRQNLGYAPAWHSDVVVIKDFFHDMAKEYQTELKEKMPQRPQKNELANRIRYELAEKDMNESSLSQIERNLIILTAIHEAKHRIDEIEMPSMRLNLDSEVSAYLTSAIVGMYPFLGLRELIEWTDAYYRSTGYTRLKHLSTKLWALADKSLMQNYTEENLKYELRKIYENYRTIQENLNFIDLSEFEQRMLPVILSYGKEL
;
A
#
# COMPACT_ATOMS: atom_id res chain seq x y z
N MET A 1 1.19 21.97 5.65
CA MET A 1 2.62 22.19 5.30
C MET A 1 3.61 21.76 6.38
N PRO A 2 3.61 22.26 7.63
CA PRO A 2 4.59 21.84 8.64
C PRO A 2 4.55 20.37 8.98
N TYR A 3 3.38 19.72 8.97
CA TYR A 3 3.28 18.28 9.16
C TYR A 3 4.02 17.49 8.07
N VAL A 4 3.87 17.87 6.79
CA VAL A 4 4.62 17.26 5.69
C VAL A 4 6.10 17.51 5.87
N ALA A 5 6.50 18.73 6.22
CA ALA A 5 7.88 19.08 6.51
C ALA A 5 8.43 18.28 7.72
N LEU A 6 7.63 18.09 8.76
CA LEU A 6 8.00 17.28 9.91
C LEU A 6 8.27 15.82 9.51
N ASN A 7 7.37 15.21 8.76
CA ASN A 7 7.57 13.86 8.23
C ASN A 7 8.82 13.76 7.34
N MET A 8 9.11 14.77 6.55
CA MET A 8 10.28 14.82 5.69
C MET A 8 11.59 14.93 6.48
N ILE A 9 11.66 15.81 7.46
CA ILE A 9 12.86 15.99 8.31
C ILE A 9 13.12 14.77 9.18
N LEU A 10 12.07 14.10 9.66
CA LEU A 10 12.21 12.93 10.51
C LEU A 10 12.68 11.68 9.77
N ARG A 11 12.46 11.61 8.47
CA ARG A 11 12.55 10.32 7.75
C ARG A 11 13.52 10.27 6.60
N THR A 12 13.93 11.37 5.97
CA THR A 12 14.75 11.27 4.77
C THR A 12 15.45 12.52 4.31
N GLN A 13 16.43 12.26 3.62
CA GLN A 13 17.18 12.92 2.59
C GLN A 13 16.27 13.38 1.43
N ILE A 14 15.45 14.40 1.64
CA ILE A 14 14.86 15.09 0.50
C ILE A 14 15.93 16.04 -0.03
N VAL A 15 16.29 15.79 -1.27
CA VAL A 15 17.18 16.69 -2.01
C VAL A 15 16.33 17.86 -2.50
N ILE A 16 16.64 19.06 -2.00
CA ILE A 16 16.07 20.30 -2.56
C ILE A 16 16.78 20.50 -3.91
N THR A 17 16.04 20.36 -4.99
CA THR A 17 16.58 20.41 -6.36
C THR A 17 15.55 20.99 -7.31
N ASP A 18 16.04 21.57 -8.41
CA ASP A 18 15.23 22.01 -9.54
C ASP A 18 15.11 20.93 -10.63
N ASP A 19 15.62 19.72 -10.37
CA ASP A 19 15.53 18.61 -11.28
C ASP A 19 14.07 18.26 -11.57
N LYS A 20 13.70 18.38 -12.85
CA LYS A 20 12.33 18.23 -13.30
C LYS A 20 11.79 16.82 -13.09
N GLU A 21 12.60 15.81 -13.38
CA GLU A 21 12.22 14.40 -13.24
C GLU A 21 12.01 14.04 -11.76
N TYR A 22 12.92 14.49 -10.90
CA TYR A 22 12.80 14.31 -9.45
C TYR A 22 11.53 14.97 -8.90
N LEU A 23 11.21 16.18 -9.34
CA LEU A 23 10.05 16.94 -8.91
C LEU A 23 8.73 16.32 -9.40
N GLU A 24 8.68 15.85 -10.64
CA GLU A 24 7.52 15.11 -11.18
C GLU A 24 7.31 13.79 -10.40
N ASN A 25 8.38 13.08 -10.08
CA ASN A 25 8.31 11.89 -9.22
C ASN A 25 7.83 12.21 -7.81
N LEU A 26 8.25 13.35 -7.26
CA LEU A 26 7.82 13.80 -5.94
C LEU A 26 6.33 14.18 -5.94
N GLU A 27 5.84 14.88 -6.97
CA GLU A 27 4.41 15.18 -7.18
C GLU A 27 3.58 13.89 -7.18
N LYS A 28 3.95 12.94 -8.03
CA LYS A 28 3.29 11.62 -8.14
C LYS A 28 3.28 10.87 -6.81
N LYS A 29 4.43 10.73 -6.16
CA LYS A 29 4.59 9.97 -4.92
C LYS A 29 3.92 10.62 -3.72
N SER A 30 3.93 11.94 -3.63
CA SER A 30 3.38 12.67 -2.49
C SER A 30 1.91 13.03 -2.65
N GLY A 31 1.40 13.11 -3.87
CA GLY A 31 0.10 13.70 -4.17
C GLY A 31 0.04 15.21 -3.93
N MET A 32 1.19 15.87 -3.78
CA MET A 32 1.29 17.33 -3.67
C MET A 32 1.33 17.96 -5.06
N SER A 33 0.67 19.10 -5.22
CA SER A 33 0.86 19.92 -6.42
C SER A 33 2.25 20.56 -6.43
N ARG A 34 2.75 20.90 -7.61
CA ARG A 34 4.03 21.61 -7.77
C ARG A 34 4.13 22.83 -6.86
N LYS A 35 3.08 23.64 -6.81
CA LYS A 35 3.01 24.83 -5.95
C LYS A 35 3.19 24.51 -4.45
N GLU A 36 2.71 23.37 -4.01
CA GLU A 36 2.89 22.91 -2.62
C GLU A 36 4.31 22.43 -2.38
N ILE A 37 4.90 21.71 -3.33
CA ILE A 37 6.31 21.30 -3.28
C ILE A 37 7.23 22.51 -3.25
N ASP A 38 7.01 23.50 -4.12
CA ASP A 38 7.80 24.74 -4.15
C ASP A 38 7.73 25.50 -2.81
N LYS A 39 6.54 25.59 -2.21
CA LYS A 39 6.36 26.18 -0.88
C LYS A 39 7.12 25.40 0.20
N LEU A 40 7.08 24.07 0.12
CA LEU A 40 7.77 23.19 1.04
C LEU A 40 9.29 23.33 0.89
N PHE A 41 9.81 23.31 -0.32
CA PHE A 41 11.24 23.51 -0.59
C PHE A 41 11.72 24.90 -0.14
N LYS A 42 10.95 25.94 -0.42
CA LYS A 42 11.22 27.29 0.09
C LYS A 42 11.25 27.36 1.62
N TYR A 43 10.45 26.53 2.30
CA TYR A 43 10.49 26.42 3.75
C TYR A 43 11.74 25.65 4.21
N LEU A 44 12.03 24.50 3.62
CA LEU A 44 13.17 23.65 3.96
C LEU A 44 14.52 24.28 3.62
N SER A 45 14.60 25.11 2.56
CA SER A 45 15.83 25.84 2.19
C SER A 45 16.31 26.81 3.26
N LYS A 46 15.44 27.16 4.21
CA LYS A 46 15.82 27.95 5.40
C LYS A 46 16.50 27.13 6.49
N ASN A 47 16.72 25.84 6.26
CA ASN A 47 17.28 24.88 7.20
C ASN A 47 16.63 24.93 8.61
N PRO A 48 15.27 24.82 8.68
CA PRO A 48 14.61 24.87 9.97
C PRO A 48 15.04 23.69 10.83
N THR A 49 15.28 23.93 12.10
CA THR A 49 15.55 22.88 13.07
C THR A 49 14.33 21.97 13.27
N LYS A 50 14.55 20.73 13.72
CA LYS A 50 13.45 19.81 14.07
C LYS A 50 12.48 20.46 15.08
N ALA A 51 13.02 21.20 16.05
CA ALA A 51 12.19 21.90 17.06
C ALA A 51 11.30 22.99 16.45
N GLU A 52 11.82 23.79 15.51
CA GLU A 52 11.02 24.82 14.82
C GLU A 52 9.91 24.21 13.95
N VAL A 53 10.19 23.09 13.29
CA VAL A 53 9.17 22.40 12.47
C VAL A 53 8.11 21.77 13.36
N LEU A 54 8.51 21.15 14.48
CA LEU A 54 7.59 20.58 15.46
C LEU A 54 6.69 21.67 16.05
N LYS A 55 7.26 22.80 16.48
CA LYS A 55 6.50 23.92 16.99
C LYS A 55 5.43 24.37 15.99
N LYS A 56 5.80 24.58 14.72
CA LYS A 56 4.82 24.93 13.68
C LYS A 56 3.74 23.89 13.46
N ALA A 57 4.06 22.59 13.53
CA ALA A 57 3.07 21.55 13.43
C ALA A 57 2.06 21.61 14.58
N LYS A 58 2.54 21.83 15.80
CA LYS A 58 1.69 22.06 16.99
C LYS A 58 0.81 23.30 16.86
N ASP A 59 1.38 24.42 16.40
CA ASP A 59 0.63 25.66 16.15
C ASP A 59 -0.50 25.46 15.13
N GLU A 60 -0.25 24.68 14.07
CA GLU A 60 -1.28 24.35 13.08
C GLU A 60 -2.38 23.44 13.65
N ILE A 61 -2.04 22.45 14.48
CA ILE A 61 -3.04 21.64 15.17
C ILE A 61 -3.91 22.52 16.07
N SER A 62 -3.30 23.37 16.89
CA SER A 62 -4.00 24.28 17.80
C SER A 62 -4.90 25.29 17.07
N LYS A 63 -4.46 25.76 15.89
CA LYS A 63 -5.29 26.59 15.01
C LYS A 63 -6.47 25.79 14.45
N SER A 64 -6.22 24.57 13.98
CA SER A 64 -7.26 23.71 13.41
C SER A 64 -8.30 23.29 14.45
N LEU A 65 -7.90 23.08 15.72
CA LEU A 65 -8.83 22.84 16.81
C LEU A 65 -9.84 23.99 16.98
N LYS A 66 -9.38 25.24 16.91
CA LYS A 66 -10.27 26.42 16.97
C LYS A 66 -11.17 26.52 15.73
N GLU A 67 -10.66 26.17 14.57
CA GLU A 67 -11.38 26.26 13.31
C GLU A 67 -12.49 25.20 13.21
N VAL A 68 -12.24 23.97 13.63
CA VAL A 68 -13.20 22.84 13.48
C VAL A 68 -14.52 23.10 14.22
N HIS A 69 -14.52 23.87 15.31
CA HIS A 69 -15.74 24.22 16.03
C HIS A 69 -16.72 25.02 15.19
N ASN A 70 -16.21 25.86 14.28
CA ASN A 70 -16.98 26.76 13.43
C ASN A 70 -17.44 26.09 12.11
N LEU A 71 -17.02 24.85 11.84
CA LEU A 71 -17.40 24.15 10.62
C LEU A 71 -18.82 23.56 10.71
N PRO A 72 -19.52 23.42 9.57
CA PRO A 72 -20.73 22.60 9.49
C PRO A 72 -20.45 21.15 9.91
N ASN A 73 -21.45 20.48 10.50
CA ASN A 73 -21.28 19.14 11.06
C ASN A 73 -20.82 18.09 10.04
N ASP A 74 -21.29 18.18 8.80
CA ASP A 74 -20.90 17.32 7.68
C ASP A 74 -19.43 17.45 7.27
N LYS A 75 -18.76 18.56 7.60
CA LYS A 75 -17.36 18.82 7.30
C LYS A 75 -16.42 18.58 8.48
N LYS A 76 -16.94 18.54 9.70
CA LYS A 76 -16.11 18.43 10.91
C LYS A 76 -15.29 17.16 10.95
N LEU A 77 -15.87 16.03 10.58
CA LEU A 77 -15.22 14.73 10.65
C LEU A 77 -13.98 14.68 9.73
N ASP A 78 -14.14 15.06 8.46
CA ASP A 78 -13.04 15.07 7.49
C ASP A 78 -11.96 16.07 7.88
N PHE A 79 -12.39 17.27 8.27
CA PHE A 79 -11.45 18.30 8.70
C PHE A 79 -10.63 17.87 9.91
N PHE A 80 -11.27 17.26 10.91
CA PHE A 80 -10.61 16.74 12.10
C PHE A 80 -9.62 15.62 11.75
N ALA A 81 -10.05 14.66 10.96
CA ALA A 81 -9.20 13.54 10.55
C ALA A 81 -7.92 14.00 9.82
N ILE A 82 -8.05 15.00 8.93
CA ILE A 82 -6.97 15.49 8.07
C ILE A 82 -6.06 16.48 8.81
N ASN A 83 -6.65 17.48 9.48
CA ASN A 83 -5.88 18.64 9.95
C ASN A 83 -5.51 18.57 11.43
N ILE A 84 -6.10 17.63 12.17
CA ILE A 84 -5.84 17.47 13.60
C ILE A 84 -5.33 16.08 13.91
N LEU A 85 -6.12 15.04 13.62
CA LEU A 85 -5.79 13.67 14.04
C LEU A 85 -4.53 13.13 13.33
N ALA A 86 -4.43 13.24 12.00
CA ALA A 86 -3.26 12.76 11.28
C ALA A 86 -1.95 13.45 11.69
N PRO A 87 -1.88 14.80 11.80
CA PRO A 87 -0.70 15.49 12.35
C PRO A 87 -0.38 15.10 13.79
N TYR A 88 -1.39 15.00 14.66
CA TYR A 88 -1.21 14.59 16.04
C TYR A 88 -0.62 13.19 16.16
N LEU A 89 -1.19 12.20 15.45
CA LEU A 89 -0.67 10.85 15.42
C LEU A 89 0.77 10.78 14.91
N ALA A 90 1.14 11.60 13.93
CA ALA A 90 2.52 11.65 13.47
C ALA A 90 3.50 12.16 14.53
N ILE A 91 3.09 13.13 15.36
CA ILE A 91 3.89 13.61 16.49
C ILE A 91 4.06 12.48 17.51
N VAL A 92 2.97 11.84 17.92
CA VAL A 92 2.95 10.76 18.91
C VAL A 92 3.80 9.56 18.46
N VAL A 93 3.63 9.10 17.21
CA VAL A 93 4.37 7.93 16.68
C VAL A 93 5.89 8.15 16.63
N ASN A 94 6.29 9.40 16.49
CA ASN A 94 7.71 9.77 16.47
C ASN A 94 8.27 10.09 17.88
N ASN A 95 7.51 9.83 18.94
CA ASN A 95 7.86 10.15 20.32
C ASN A 95 8.31 11.61 20.50
N LEU A 96 7.61 12.50 19.81
CA LEU A 96 7.88 13.92 19.94
C LEU A 96 7.02 14.48 21.06
N ASP A 97 7.56 15.48 21.71
CA ASP A 97 6.86 16.19 22.76
C ASP A 97 5.56 16.81 22.23
N VAL A 98 4.44 16.47 22.87
CA VAL A 98 3.09 16.99 22.58
C VAL A 98 2.67 18.15 23.50
N ASN A 99 3.53 18.57 24.42
CA ASN A 99 3.27 19.78 25.21
C ASN A 99 2.90 20.94 24.27
N ASP A 100 2.05 21.84 24.68
CA ASP A 100 1.44 22.93 23.89
C ASP A 100 0.36 22.49 22.87
N VAL A 101 -0.01 21.20 22.82
CA VAL A 101 -1.20 20.71 22.10
C VAL A 101 -2.25 20.31 23.14
N ASP A 102 -3.49 20.76 22.96
CA ASP A 102 -4.59 20.34 23.83
C ASP A 102 -5.02 18.91 23.53
N GLU A 103 -4.28 17.94 24.11
CA GLU A 103 -4.56 16.52 23.91
C GLU A 103 -5.95 16.12 24.39
N LYS A 104 -6.42 16.74 25.48
CA LYS A 104 -7.76 16.47 26.01
C LYS A 104 -8.83 16.90 25.01
N GLU A 105 -8.69 18.08 24.42
CA GLU A 105 -9.62 18.55 23.40
C GLU A 105 -9.63 17.63 22.18
N ILE A 106 -8.45 17.12 21.74
CA ILE A 106 -8.34 16.15 20.64
C ILE A 106 -9.07 14.86 21.01
N GLN A 107 -8.86 14.34 22.20
CA GLN A 107 -9.49 13.09 22.68
C GLN A 107 -11.01 13.25 22.81
N ASP A 108 -11.50 14.34 23.36
CA ASP A 108 -12.93 14.64 23.50
C ASP A 108 -13.59 14.79 22.13
N MET A 109 -12.90 15.46 21.19
CA MET A 109 -13.41 15.63 19.84
C MET A 109 -13.40 14.30 19.06
N PHE A 110 -12.37 13.47 19.21
CA PHE A 110 -12.34 12.12 18.66
C PHE A 110 -13.52 11.32 19.18
N ALA A 111 -13.72 11.28 20.51
CA ALA A 111 -14.82 10.54 21.12
C ALA A 111 -16.17 10.98 20.56
N LYS A 112 -16.38 12.29 20.39
CA LYS A 112 -17.61 12.84 19.82
C LYS A 112 -17.81 12.50 18.35
N LEU A 113 -16.81 12.73 17.51
CA LEU A 113 -16.92 12.57 16.06
C LEU A 113 -16.94 11.11 15.62
N PHE A 114 -16.22 10.24 16.33
CA PHE A 114 -16.14 8.80 16.05
C PHE A 114 -17.07 7.98 16.90
N GLU A 115 -17.94 8.62 17.73
CA GLU A 115 -18.91 7.96 18.60
C GLU A 115 -18.27 6.94 19.54
N PHE A 116 -17.10 7.32 20.08
CA PHE A 116 -16.39 6.47 21.03
C PHE A 116 -17.10 6.49 22.40
N PRO A 117 -17.31 5.33 23.06
CA PRO A 117 -17.97 5.27 24.36
C PRO A 117 -17.20 6.01 25.45
N GLN A 118 -17.89 6.86 26.20
CA GLN A 118 -17.28 7.68 27.28
C GLN A 118 -16.85 6.86 28.51
N ASP A 119 -17.36 5.64 28.66
CA ASP A 119 -17.04 4.71 29.74
C ASP A 119 -15.78 3.87 29.46
N LYS A 120 -15.17 4.04 28.29
CA LYS A 120 -13.94 3.36 27.89
C LYS A 120 -12.74 4.31 27.87
N ILE A 121 -11.55 3.75 28.06
CA ILE A 121 -10.29 4.48 27.90
C ILE A 121 -10.13 4.84 26.42
N ASN A 122 -9.91 6.13 26.13
CA ASN A 122 -9.76 6.60 24.78
C ASN A 122 -8.50 6.01 24.11
N PRO A 123 -8.60 5.36 22.95
CA PRO A 123 -7.44 4.71 22.30
C PRO A 123 -6.33 5.69 21.91
N LEU A 124 -6.62 6.98 21.76
CA LEU A 124 -5.57 7.99 21.56
C LEU A 124 -4.71 8.17 22.82
N GLN A 125 -5.30 8.12 24.02
CA GLN A 125 -4.59 8.17 25.28
C GLN A 125 -3.72 6.92 25.46
N GLU A 126 -4.27 5.74 25.24
CA GLU A 126 -3.51 4.49 25.31
C GLU A 126 -2.36 4.46 24.29
N MET A 127 -2.56 5.03 23.13
CA MET A 127 -1.51 5.13 22.10
C MET A 127 -0.33 5.98 22.57
N THR A 128 -0.59 7.11 23.20
CA THR A 128 0.45 7.99 23.76
C THR A 128 1.22 7.27 24.88
N GLU A 129 0.52 6.66 25.81
CA GLU A 129 1.11 5.90 26.91
C GLU A 129 1.83 4.63 26.42
N GLY A 130 1.25 3.91 25.46
CA GLY A 130 1.83 2.70 24.87
C GLY A 130 3.12 2.97 24.09
N THR A 131 3.23 4.10 23.40
CA THR A 131 4.44 4.52 22.69
C THR A 131 5.57 4.80 23.68
N TYR A 132 5.28 5.47 24.78
CA TYR A 132 6.24 5.72 25.85
C TYR A 132 6.76 4.42 26.49
N ARG A 133 5.87 3.47 26.79
CA ARG A 133 6.23 2.15 27.37
C ARG A 133 7.10 1.32 26.44
N TYR A 134 6.85 1.34 25.14
CA TYR A 134 7.66 0.61 24.16
C TYR A 134 9.10 1.08 24.13
N ASN A 135 9.34 2.38 24.16
CA ASN A 135 10.70 2.96 24.18
C ASN A 135 11.48 2.65 25.46
N ASN A 136 10.77 2.39 26.54
CA ASN A 136 11.36 2.03 27.84
C ASN A 136 11.49 0.50 28.05
N GLY A 137 11.40 -0.31 26.97
CA GLY A 137 11.60 -1.76 27.02
C GLY A 137 10.42 -2.57 27.54
N GLY A 138 9.25 -1.97 27.68
CA GLY A 138 8.00 -2.67 28.02
C GLY A 138 7.37 -3.36 26.82
N SER A 139 6.75 -4.53 26.99
CA SER A 139 5.89 -5.14 25.97
C SER A 139 4.66 -4.27 25.78
N SER A 140 4.60 -3.50 24.70
CA SER A 140 3.42 -2.70 24.41
C SER A 140 2.26 -3.61 24.01
N ASN A 141 1.18 -3.54 24.73
CA ASN A 141 -0.07 -4.09 24.27
C ASN A 141 -0.55 -3.24 23.08
N LEU A 142 -0.57 -3.83 21.88
CA LEU A 142 -0.91 -3.11 20.64
C LEU A 142 -2.43 -2.99 20.42
N SER A 143 -3.23 -3.39 21.41
CA SER A 143 -4.72 -3.42 21.33
C SER A 143 -5.33 -2.06 20.96
N TYR A 144 -4.79 -0.97 21.48
CA TYR A 144 -5.25 0.38 21.19
C TYR A 144 -5.21 0.77 19.69
N LYS A 145 -4.26 0.21 18.93
CA LYS A 145 -4.18 0.47 17.49
C LYS A 145 -5.34 -0.14 16.73
N TYR A 146 -5.69 -1.36 17.10
CA TYR A 146 -6.81 -2.07 16.50
C TYR A 146 -8.11 -1.35 16.84
N GLU A 147 -8.30 -1.02 18.11
CA GLU A 147 -9.47 -0.31 18.55
C GLU A 147 -9.62 1.05 17.87
N LEU A 148 -8.55 1.84 17.82
CA LEU A 148 -8.53 3.10 17.10
C LEU A 148 -8.91 2.92 15.63
N ASN A 149 -8.29 1.94 14.95
CA ASN A 149 -8.57 1.69 13.54
C ASN A 149 -10.00 1.19 13.31
N ASP A 150 -10.56 0.39 14.23
CA ASP A 150 -11.94 -0.07 14.13
C ASP A 150 -12.95 1.07 14.20
N TYR A 151 -12.74 2.06 15.08
CA TYR A 151 -13.58 3.27 15.12
C TYR A 151 -13.41 4.13 13.87
N LEU A 152 -12.18 4.28 13.37
CA LEU A 152 -11.89 4.99 12.13
C LEU A 152 -12.58 4.32 10.93
N LYS A 153 -12.50 3.00 10.82
CA LYS A 153 -13.16 2.20 9.76
C LYS A 153 -14.66 2.40 9.72
N LYS A 154 -15.34 2.44 10.87
CA LYS A 154 -16.78 2.72 10.96
C LYS A 154 -17.20 4.06 10.38
N LYS A 155 -16.28 5.02 10.33
CA LYS A 155 -16.49 6.37 9.77
C LYS A 155 -15.84 6.56 8.39
N GLY A 156 -15.41 5.49 7.75
CA GLY A 156 -14.85 5.50 6.41
C GLY A 156 -13.39 5.93 6.33
N PHE A 157 -12.62 5.78 7.42
CA PHE A 157 -11.19 6.04 7.46
C PHE A 157 -10.41 4.78 7.79
N TYR A 158 -9.17 4.72 7.33
CA TYR A 158 -8.22 3.65 7.62
C TYR A 158 -6.93 4.23 8.16
N LEU A 159 -6.47 3.72 9.30
CA LEU A 159 -5.18 4.09 9.89
C LEU A 159 -4.10 3.11 9.45
N ASP A 160 -3.15 3.61 8.67
CA ASP A 160 -1.91 2.91 8.37
C ASP A 160 -0.83 3.37 9.35
N TYR A 161 -0.48 2.50 10.27
CA TYR A 161 0.47 2.79 11.32
C TYR A 161 1.59 1.76 11.36
N ASN A 162 2.82 2.24 11.38
CA ASN A 162 3.99 1.39 11.53
C ASN A 162 5.00 2.02 12.50
N ASN A 163 5.09 1.46 13.70
CA ASN A 163 6.00 1.95 14.73
C ASN A 163 7.48 1.77 14.38
N ARG A 164 7.86 0.73 13.62
CA ARG A 164 9.24 0.52 13.19
C ARG A 164 9.70 1.58 12.18
N LYS A 165 8.76 2.05 11.35
CA LYS A 165 8.98 3.10 10.35
C LYS A 165 8.52 4.47 10.83
N THR A 166 8.04 4.59 12.06
CA THR A 166 7.60 5.84 12.70
C THR A 166 6.66 6.67 11.85
N TYR A 167 5.63 6.08 11.27
CA TYR A 167 4.59 6.80 10.55
C TYR A 167 3.18 6.39 10.99
N ALA A 168 2.27 7.34 10.87
CA ALA A 168 0.83 7.13 10.93
C ALA A 168 0.19 7.91 9.79
N ASN A 169 -0.60 7.24 8.98
CA ASN A 169 -1.30 7.85 7.86
C ASN A 169 -2.78 7.51 7.94
N ILE A 170 -3.63 8.48 7.70
CA ILE A 170 -5.06 8.27 7.58
C ILE A 170 -5.45 8.33 6.10
N PHE A 171 -6.21 7.33 5.67
CA PHE A 171 -6.76 7.23 4.33
C PHE A 171 -8.28 7.29 4.40
N ARG A 172 -8.93 7.69 3.31
CA ARG A 172 -10.35 7.48 3.09
C ARG A 172 -10.57 6.07 2.54
N ILE A 173 -11.52 5.32 3.09
CA ILE A 173 -11.99 4.06 2.52
C ILE A 173 -12.96 4.40 1.39
N GLU A 174 -12.65 3.97 0.16
CA GLU A 174 -13.57 4.09 -0.98
C GLU A 174 -14.45 2.85 -1.11
N HIS A 175 -13.84 1.67 -0.97
CA HIS A 175 -14.57 0.40 -1.04
C HIS A 175 -14.07 -0.58 0.00
N ILE A 176 -14.97 -1.44 0.47
CA ILE A 176 -14.68 -2.56 1.37
C ILE A 176 -15.30 -3.81 0.78
N PHE A 177 -14.49 -4.83 0.59
CA PHE A 177 -14.93 -6.16 0.21
C PHE A 177 -14.58 -7.13 1.33
N CYS A 178 -15.58 -7.80 1.89
CA CYS A 178 -15.40 -8.77 2.96
C CYS A 178 -15.81 -10.15 2.47
N MET A 179 -15.07 -11.16 2.87
CA MET A 179 -15.54 -12.54 2.72
C MET A 179 -16.80 -12.76 3.55
N ASP A 180 -17.76 -13.50 3.03
CA ASP A 180 -18.97 -13.88 3.77
C ASP A 180 -18.64 -14.81 4.92
N LYS A 181 -17.72 -15.75 4.69
CA LYS A 181 -17.30 -16.78 5.64
C LYS A 181 -15.86 -16.55 6.08
N GLU A 182 -15.55 -16.98 7.30
CA GLU A 182 -14.20 -17.04 7.82
C GLU A 182 -13.29 -17.89 6.92
N TRP A 183 -12.04 -17.47 6.76
CA TRP A 183 -11.07 -18.27 6.03
C TRP A 183 -10.66 -19.48 6.89
N LYS A 184 -10.13 -19.22 8.10
CA LYS A 184 -9.68 -20.22 9.06
C LYS A 184 -9.61 -19.58 10.46
N ASP A 185 -9.90 -20.35 11.50
CA ASP A 185 -9.70 -19.99 12.90
C ASP A 185 -10.33 -18.64 13.33
N GLY A 186 -11.49 -18.30 12.78
CA GLY A 186 -12.17 -17.03 13.05
C GLY A 186 -11.70 -15.85 12.15
N GLU A 187 -10.67 -16.04 11.33
CA GLU A 187 -10.12 -14.98 10.49
C GLU A 187 -11.00 -14.73 9.26
N LYS A 188 -11.52 -13.52 9.18
CA LYS A 188 -12.34 -13.03 8.07
C LYS A 188 -11.60 -11.96 7.30
N ILE A 189 -11.16 -12.30 6.08
CA ILE A 189 -10.36 -11.39 5.25
C ILE A 189 -11.24 -10.28 4.69
N SER A 190 -10.80 -9.04 4.86
CA SER A 190 -11.42 -7.84 4.30
C SER A 190 -10.42 -7.10 3.42
N ILE A 191 -10.87 -6.66 2.24
CA ILE A 191 -10.09 -5.89 1.30
C ILE A 191 -10.56 -4.45 1.33
N PHE A 192 -9.63 -3.53 1.58
CA PHE A 192 -9.86 -2.09 1.65
C PHE A 192 -9.21 -1.41 0.45
N ILE A 193 -10.02 -0.77 -0.39
CA ILE A 193 -9.54 0.14 -1.43
C ILE A 193 -9.50 1.54 -0.82
N LEU A 194 -8.31 2.08 -0.68
CA LEU A 194 -8.04 3.32 0.03
C LEU A 194 -7.66 4.44 -0.93
N LYS A 195 -8.06 5.65 -0.57
CA LYS A 195 -7.66 6.89 -1.22
C LYS A 195 -6.93 7.79 -0.23
N ARG A 196 -5.85 8.42 -0.67
CA ARG A 196 -5.17 9.44 0.12
C ARG A 196 -6.06 10.65 0.33
N ILE A 197 -6.12 11.13 1.56
CA ILE A 197 -6.79 12.37 1.92
C ILE A 197 -5.81 13.48 2.28
N TYR A 198 -4.53 13.13 2.41
CA TYR A 198 -3.46 14.03 2.78
C TYR A 198 -2.18 13.68 2.02
N PRO A 199 -1.36 14.68 1.61
CA PRO A 199 -0.09 14.42 0.97
C PRO A 199 0.82 13.53 1.84
N ASN A 200 1.14 12.36 1.33
CA ASN A 200 1.96 11.39 2.04
C ASN A 200 3.16 10.97 1.19
N ILE A 201 4.31 11.49 1.55
CA ILE A 201 5.55 11.30 0.79
C ILE A 201 6.17 9.91 1.00
N LEU A 202 5.70 9.17 1.99
CA LEU A 202 6.50 8.09 2.57
C LEU A 202 6.08 6.69 2.17
N ARG A 203 4.88 6.54 1.60
CA ARG A 203 4.43 5.23 1.18
C ARG A 203 4.56 5.08 -0.32
N GLN A 204 5.35 4.09 -0.72
CA GLN A 204 5.58 3.72 -2.12
C GLN A 204 4.86 2.42 -2.49
N ASN A 205 4.24 1.73 -1.53
CA ASN A 205 3.60 0.45 -1.77
C ASN A 205 2.21 0.67 -2.36
N LEU A 206 1.90 -0.06 -3.42
CA LEU A 206 0.59 -0.08 -4.09
C LEU A 206 -0.47 -0.75 -3.22
N GLY A 207 -0.06 -1.78 -2.50
CA GLY A 207 -0.86 -2.54 -1.55
C GLY A 207 -0.01 -3.09 -0.42
N TYR A 208 -0.64 -3.73 0.55
CA TYR A 208 0.01 -4.49 1.61
C TYR A 208 -1.01 -5.28 2.44
N ALA A 209 -0.55 -6.40 2.99
CA ALA A 209 -1.27 -7.15 4.02
C ALA A 209 -0.67 -6.79 5.39
N PRO A 210 -1.38 -6.02 6.25
CA PRO A 210 -0.85 -5.65 7.56
C PRO A 210 -0.65 -6.89 8.43
N ALA A 211 0.50 -7.02 9.01
CA ALA A 211 0.92 -8.19 9.77
C ALA A 211 0.09 -8.53 11.03
N TRP A 212 -0.84 -7.70 11.39
CA TRP A 212 -1.61 -7.75 12.64
C TRP A 212 -3.13 -7.67 12.44
N HIS A 213 -3.61 -7.69 11.22
CA HIS A 213 -5.02 -7.66 10.88
C HIS A 213 -5.32 -8.60 9.72
N SER A 214 -6.53 -9.15 9.68
CA SER A 214 -7.04 -9.90 8.51
C SER A 214 -7.33 -8.98 7.30
N ASP A 215 -6.87 -7.74 7.36
CA ASP A 215 -7.07 -6.76 6.30
C ASP A 215 -6.09 -6.95 5.14
N VAL A 216 -6.57 -6.67 3.97
CA VAL A 216 -5.79 -6.44 2.74
C VAL A 216 -6.02 -5.01 2.31
N VAL A 217 -4.97 -4.28 2.00
CA VAL A 217 -5.04 -2.85 1.68
C VAL A 217 -4.48 -2.59 0.29
N VAL A 218 -5.24 -1.86 -0.53
CA VAL A 218 -4.82 -1.38 -1.85
C VAL A 218 -5.00 0.12 -1.91
N ILE A 219 -3.97 0.87 -2.29
CA ILE A 219 -3.99 2.34 -2.36
C ILE A 219 -4.23 2.78 -3.80
N LYS A 220 -5.45 3.23 -4.09
CA LYS A 220 -5.95 3.51 -5.44
C LYS A 220 -5.18 4.61 -6.17
N ASP A 221 -4.71 5.62 -5.47
CA ASP A 221 -4.12 6.83 -6.07
C ASP A 221 -2.94 6.58 -7.02
N PHE A 222 -2.27 5.44 -6.89
CA PHE A 222 -1.11 5.10 -7.73
C PHE A 222 -1.51 4.50 -9.08
N PHE A 223 -2.69 3.89 -9.17
CA PHE A 223 -3.04 3.07 -10.33
C PHE A 223 -3.44 3.88 -11.56
N HIS A 224 -3.98 5.08 -11.35
CA HIS A 224 -4.29 5.97 -12.47
C HIS A 224 -3.03 6.40 -13.25
N ASP A 225 -1.98 6.76 -12.54
CA ASP A 225 -0.70 7.13 -13.18
C ASP A 225 -0.02 5.92 -13.80
N MET A 226 -0.04 4.75 -13.13
CA MET A 226 0.45 3.51 -13.71
C MET A 226 -0.30 3.15 -15.02
N ALA A 227 -1.62 3.26 -15.03
CA ALA A 227 -2.41 3.00 -16.23
C ALA A 227 -2.04 3.94 -17.38
N LYS A 228 -1.78 5.22 -17.10
CA LYS A 228 -1.24 6.17 -18.10
C LYS A 228 0.16 5.78 -18.59
N GLU A 229 1.01 5.33 -17.69
CA GLU A 229 2.36 4.86 -18.06
C GLU A 229 2.26 3.66 -19.01
N TYR A 230 1.38 2.69 -18.74
CA TYR A 230 1.14 1.57 -19.66
C TYR A 230 0.53 2.02 -20.99
N GLN A 231 -0.42 2.95 -20.98
CA GLN A 231 -0.94 3.49 -22.26
C GLN A 231 0.14 4.20 -23.09
N THR A 232 1.05 4.89 -22.43
CA THR A 232 2.19 5.54 -23.12
C THR A 232 3.13 4.48 -23.69
N GLU A 233 3.44 3.44 -22.92
CA GLU A 233 4.24 2.29 -23.35
C GLU A 233 3.64 1.64 -24.60
N LEU A 234 2.33 1.42 -24.63
CA LEU A 234 1.63 0.85 -25.80
C LEU A 234 1.73 1.76 -27.04
N LYS A 235 1.63 3.08 -26.87
CA LYS A 235 1.75 4.05 -27.97
C LYS A 235 3.17 4.12 -28.53
N GLU A 236 4.15 4.11 -27.65
CA GLU A 236 5.57 4.24 -27.99
C GLU A 236 6.20 2.90 -28.41
N LYS A 237 5.47 1.79 -28.21
CA LYS A 237 5.95 0.42 -28.43
C LYS A 237 7.25 0.11 -27.70
N MET A 238 7.41 0.66 -26.50
CA MET A 238 8.60 0.54 -25.67
C MET A 238 8.26 0.57 -24.19
N PRO A 239 8.89 -0.28 -23.34
CA PRO A 239 8.72 -0.20 -21.90
C PRO A 239 9.14 1.15 -21.35
N GLN A 240 8.42 1.69 -20.37
CA GLN A 240 8.71 2.98 -19.73
C GLN A 240 10.12 3.04 -19.10
N ARG A 241 10.65 1.89 -18.69
CA ARG A 241 12.01 1.77 -18.15
C ARG A 241 12.80 0.74 -18.95
N PRO A 242 13.29 1.12 -20.12
CA PRO A 242 13.99 0.19 -20.99
C PRO A 242 15.29 -0.29 -20.35
N GLN A 243 15.57 -1.57 -20.53
CA GLN A 243 16.83 -2.19 -20.16
C GLN A 243 17.83 -2.06 -21.32
N LYS A 244 19.12 -2.37 -21.06
CA LYS A 244 20.15 -2.41 -22.12
C LYS A 244 19.92 -3.53 -23.16
N ASN A 245 19.16 -4.57 -22.79
CA ASN A 245 18.84 -5.71 -23.65
C ASN A 245 17.55 -5.42 -24.45
N GLU A 246 17.70 -5.22 -25.75
CA GLU A 246 16.58 -4.94 -26.67
C GLU A 246 15.56 -6.08 -26.74
N LEU A 247 16.01 -7.34 -26.71
CA LEU A 247 15.11 -8.51 -26.69
C LEU A 247 14.24 -8.52 -25.42
N ALA A 248 14.86 -8.25 -24.28
CA ALA A 248 14.10 -8.15 -23.01
C ALA A 248 13.06 -7.00 -23.07
N ASN A 249 13.40 -5.86 -23.63
CA ASN A 249 12.47 -4.75 -23.80
C ASN A 249 11.30 -5.14 -24.71
N ARG A 250 11.58 -5.81 -25.82
CA ARG A 250 10.55 -6.29 -26.75
C ARG A 250 9.59 -7.27 -26.05
N ILE A 251 10.10 -8.28 -25.36
CA ILE A 251 9.29 -9.25 -24.65
C ILE A 251 8.40 -8.55 -23.59
N ARG A 252 8.97 -7.65 -22.81
CA ARG A 252 8.22 -6.89 -21.77
C ARG A 252 7.09 -6.06 -22.38
N TYR A 253 7.33 -5.39 -23.48
CA TYR A 253 6.32 -4.62 -24.22
C TYR A 253 5.23 -5.55 -24.76
N GLU A 254 5.60 -6.61 -25.50
CA GLU A 254 4.64 -7.52 -26.14
C GLU A 254 3.76 -8.26 -25.11
N LEU A 255 4.28 -8.58 -23.90
CA LEU A 255 3.48 -9.12 -22.80
C LEU A 255 2.41 -8.12 -22.31
N ALA A 256 2.76 -6.86 -22.13
CA ALA A 256 1.79 -5.83 -21.73
C ALA A 256 0.75 -5.58 -22.85
N GLU A 257 1.19 -5.55 -24.10
CA GLU A 257 0.32 -5.38 -25.26
C GLU A 257 -0.75 -6.47 -25.35
N LYS A 258 -0.41 -7.73 -25.07
CA LYS A 258 -1.37 -8.85 -25.11
C LYS A 258 -2.58 -8.65 -24.19
N ASP A 259 -2.35 -8.10 -22.99
CA ASP A 259 -3.43 -7.90 -22.01
C ASP A 259 -4.17 -6.56 -22.18
N MET A 260 -3.50 -5.53 -22.70
CA MET A 260 -3.99 -4.16 -22.58
C MET A 260 -4.32 -3.47 -23.89
N ASN A 261 -3.99 -4.05 -25.05
CA ASN A 261 -4.07 -3.37 -26.37
C ASN A 261 -5.46 -2.77 -26.65
N GLU A 262 -6.53 -3.45 -26.23
CA GLU A 262 -7.91 -3.00 -26.43
C GLU A 262 -8.54 -2.38 -25.18
N SER A 263 -7.76 -2.22 -24.09
CA SER A 263 -8.28 -1.76 -22.81
C SER A 263 -8.31 -0.23 -22.72
N SER A 264 -9.43 0.31 -22.25
CA SER A 264 -9.53 1.72 -21.87
C SER A 264 -8.66 2.03 -20.63
N LEU A 265 -8.34 3.30 -20.41
CA LEU A 265 -7.55 3.73 -19.23
C LEU A 265 -8.21 3.24 -17.92
N SER A 266 -9.51 3.36 -17.79
CA SER A 266 -10.25 2.91 -16.60
C SER A 266 -10.24 1.39 -16.43
N GLN A 267 -10.24 0.64 -17.52
CA GLN A 267 -10.11 -0.83 -17.45
C GLN A 267 -8.72 -1.24 -17.01
N ILE A 268 -7.68 -0.58 -17.53
CA ILE A 268 -6.27 -0.83 -17.09
C ILE A 268 -6.15 -0.53 -15.60
N GLU A 269 -6.58 0.67 -15.16
CA GLU A 269 -6.55 1.06 -13.74
C GLU A 269 -7.25 0.04 -12.85
N ARG A 270 -8.49 -0.34 -13.21
CA ARG A 270 -9.25 -1.32 -12.46
C ARG A 270 -8.57 -2.69 -12.38
N ASN A 271 -8.06 -3.19 -13.50
CA ASN A 271 -7.45 -4.52 -13.54
C ASN A 271 -6.10 -4.55 -12.79
N LEU A 272 -5.35 -3.45 -12.75
CA LEU A 272 -4.17 -3.30 -11.90
C LEU A 272 -4.53 -3.32 -10.41
N ILE A 273 -5.62 -2.67 -10.01
CA ILE A 273 -6.13 -2.73 -8.63
C ILE A 273 -6.49 -4.18 -8.26
N ILE A 274 -7.21 -4.89 -9.15
CA ILE A 274 -7.57 -6.30 -8.95
C ILE A 274 -6.32 -7.18 -8.83
N LEU A 275 -5.34 -6.99 -9.72
CA LEU A 275 -4.08 -7.75 -9.71
C LEU A 275 -3.33 -7.58 -8.38
N THR A 276 -3.25 -6.34 -7.91
CA THR A 276 -2.63 -6.01 -6.60
C THR A 276 -3.44 -6.58 -5.44
N ALA A 277 -4.77 -6.51 -5.48
CA ALA A 277 -5.62 -7.10 -4.45
C ALA A 277 -5.46 -8.61 -4.35
N ILE A 278 -5.32 -9.31 -5.49
CA ILE A 278 -5.02 -10.75 -5.53
C ILE A 278 -3.66 -11.04 -4.88
N HIS A 279 -2.64 -10.27 -5.24
CA HIS A 279 -1.29 -10.41 -4.69
C HIS A 279 -1.27 -10.26 -3.16
N GLU A 280 -1.86 -9.20 -2.65
CA GLU A 280 -1.89 -8.92 -1.22
C GLU A 280 -2.81 -9.88 -0.44
N ALA A 281 -3.93 -10.30 -1.04
CA ALA A 281 -4.79 -11.32 -0.45
C ALA A 281 -4.07 -12.66 -0.32
N LYS A 282 -3.23 -13.02 -1.31
CA LYS A 282 -2.44 -14.24 -1.24
C LYS A 282 -1.42 -14.19 -0.10
N HIS A 283 -0.74 -13.07 0.10
CA HIS A 283 0.12 -12.87 1.27
C HIS A 283 -0.63 -13.09 2.58
N ARG A 284 -1.84 -12.54 2.69
CA ARG A 284 -2.66 -12.70 3.89
C ARG A 284 -3.03 -14.17 4.13
N ILE A 285 -3.44 -14.85 3.09
CA ILE A 285 -3.82 -16.26 3.16
C ILE A 285 -2.60 -17.13 3.53
N ASP A 286 -1.45 -16.91 2.87
CA ASP A 286 -0.22 -17.61 3.19
C ASP A 286 0.22 -17.40 4.65
N GLU A 287 0.03 -16.20 5.20
CA GLU A 287 0.33 -15.91 6.59
C GLU A 287 -0.61 -16.62 7.57
N ILE A 288 -1.92 -16.70 7.27
CA ILE A 288 -2.90 -17.40 8.09
C ILE A 288 -2.61 -18.92 8.08
N GLU A 289 -2.35 -19.49 6.89
CA GLU A 289 -2.12 -20.92 6.74
C GLU A 289 -0.73 -21.33 7.21
N MET A 290 0.27 -20.47 7.02
CA MET A 290 1.66 -20.75 7.33
C MET A 290 2.36 -19.52 7.93
N PRO A 291 2.20 -19.28 9.24
CA PRO A 291 2.79 -18.10 9.89
C PRO A 291 4.31 -17.98 9.73
N SER A 292 5.02 -19.09 9.47
CA SER A 292 6.46 -19.13 9.18
C SER A 292 6.84 -18.56 7.82
N MET A 293 5.91 -18.48 6.86
CA MET A 293 6.14 -17.88 5.53
C MET A 293 6.07 -16.35 5.53
N ARG A 294 5.71 -15.76 6.64
CA ARG A 294 5.55 -14.32 6.73
C ARG A 294 6.79 -13.58 6.24
N LEU A 295 6.59 -12.70 5.23
CA LEU A 295 7.63 -11.82 4.67
C LEU A 295 8.87 -12.55 4.13
N ASN A 296 8.74 -13.76 3.65
CA ASN A 296 9.84 -14.47 3.01
C ASN A 296 9.71 -14.42 1.48
N LEU A 297 10.80 -14.81 0.83
CA LEU A 297 10.93 -14.88 -0.62
C LEU A 297 9.85 -15.74 -1.27
N ASP A 298 9.49 -16.84 -0.63
CA ASP A 298 8.57 -17.83 -1.16
C ASP A 298 7.13 -17.31 -1.13
N SER A 299 6.78 -16.48 -0.14
CA SER A 299 5.49 -15.76 -0.09
C SER A 299 5.35 -14.78 -1.26
N GLU A 300 6.40 -14.04 -1.61
CA GLU A 300 6.40 -13.15 -2.77
C GLU A 300 6.23 -13.92 -4.08
N VAL A 301 6.98 -14.99 -4.28
CA VAL A 301 6.83 -15.86 -5.48
C VAL A 301 5.41 -16.42 -5.57
N SER A 302 4.86 -16.91 -4.44
CA SER A 302 3.50 -17.41 -4.34
C SER A 302 2.46 -16.37 -4.74
N ALA A 303 2.59 -15.13 -4.23
CA ALA A 303 1.67 -14.04 -4.50
C ALA A 303 1.72 -13.58 -5.98
N TYR A 304 2.92 -13.41 -6.54
CA TYR A 304 3.07 -13.05 -7.96
C TYR A 304 2.57 -14.15 -8.91
N LEU A 305 2.89 -15.43 -8.63
CA LEU A 305 2.37 -16.53 -9.43
C LEU A 305 0.84 -16.60 -9.36
N THR A 306 0.27 -16.44 -8.16
CA THR A 306 -1.19 -16.45 -7.99
C THR A 306 -1.83 -15.33 -8.80
N SER A 307 -1.33 -14.09 -8.70
CA SER A 307 -1.89 -12.97 -9.46
C SER A 307 -1.78 -13.16 -10.97
N ALA A 308 -0.70 -13.74 -11.47
CA ALA A 308 -0.55 -14.08 -12.89
C ALA A 308 -1.48 -15.21 -13.35
N ILE A 309 -1.77 -16.20 -12.48
CA ILE A 309 -2.62 -17.35 -12.83
C ILE A 309 -4.11 -17.00 -12.80
N VAL A 310 -4.55 -16.29 -11.75
CA VAL A 310 -5.99 -16.06 -11.54
C VAL A 310 -6.44 -14.65 -11.90
N GLY A 311 -5.51 -13.74 -12.13
CA GLY A 311 -5.78 -12.35 -12.46
C GLY A 311 -6.35 -12.13 -13.86
N MET A 312 -6.80 -10.89 -14.11
CA MET A 312 -7.39 -10.47 -15.38
C MET A 312 -6.31 -10.16 -16.45
N TYR A 313 -5.07 -9.98 -16.05
CA TYR A 313 -3.92 -9.67 -16.92
C TYR A 313 -2.78 -10.68 -16.70
N PRO A 314 -2.91 -11.92 -17.21
CA PRO A 314 -1.92 -12.97 -16.93
C PRO A 314 -0.56 -12.72 -17.59
N PHE A 315 -0.50 -12.09 -18.74
CA PHE A 315 0.77 -11.75 -19.42
C PHE A 315 1.50 -10.61 -18.68
N LEU A 316 0.77 -9.61 -18.19
CA LEU A 316 1.34 -8.58 -17.33
C LEU A 316 1.81 -9.17 -16.00
N GLY A 317 1.03 -10.05 -15.39
CA GLY A 317 1.42 -10.75 -14.16
C GLY A 317 2.72 -11.57 -14.35
N LEU A 318 2.89 -12.23 -15.49
CA LEU A 318 4.14 -12.89 -15.86
C LEU A 318 5.29 -11.89 -15.99
N ARG A 319 5.07 -10.74 -16.64
CA ARG A 319 6.07 -9.68 -16.76
C ARG A 319 6.50 -9.15 -15.38
N GLU A 320 5.56 -8.83 -14.51
CA GLU A 320 5.86 -8.33 -13.17
C GLU A 320 6.65 -9.35 -12.34
N LEU A 321 6.28 -10.63 -12.41
CA LEU A 321 7.01 -11.70 -11.75
C LEU A 321 8.46 -11.82 -12.29
N ILE A 322 8.68 -11.69 -13.60
CA ILE A 322 10.02 -11.68 -14.21
C ILE A 322 10.82 -10.48 -13.68
N GLU A 323 10.26 -9.29 -13.74
CA GLU A 323 10.93 -8.05 -13.32
C GLU A 323 11.30 -8.10 -11.83
N TRP A 324 10.41 -8.60 -11.00
CA TRP A 324 10.65 -8.76 -9.57
C TRP A 324 11.73 -9.80 -9.30
N THR A 325 11.65 -11.00 -9.92
CA THR A 325 12.63 -12.08 -9.75
C THR A 325 14.03 -11.65 -10.17
N ASP A 326 14.16 -10.93 -11.29
CA ASP A 326 15.43 -10.41 -11.79
C ASP A 326 16.01 -9.34 -10.86
N ALA A 327 15.18 -8.42 -10.39
CA ALA A 327 15.61 -7.35 -9.49
C ALA A 327 16.08 -7.92 -8.15
N TYR A 328 15.33 -8.87 -7.60
CA TYR A 328 15.67 -9.50 -6.33
C TYR A 328 16.90 -10.39 -6.44
N TYR A 329 17.05 -11.17 -7.53
CA TYR A 329 18.25 -11.95 -7.78
C TYR A 329 19.49 -11.08 -7.88
N ARG A 330 19.42 -9.96 -8.61
CA ARG A 330 20.54 -9.01 -8.73
C ARG A 330 20.96 -8.41 -7.40
N SER A 331 20.01 -8.20 -6.49
CA SER A 331 20.29 -7.61 -5.17
C SER A 331 20.82 -8.62 -4.14
N THR A 332 20.43 -9.90 -4.25
CA THR A 332 20.67 -10.91 -3.21
C THR A 332 21.57 -12.06 -3.64
N GLY A 333 21.65 -12.34 -4.94
CA GLY A 333 22.39 -13.48 -5.48
C GLY A 333 21.75 -14.86 -5.25
N TYR A 334 20.48 -14.93 -4.84
CA TYR A 334 19.80 -16.21 -4.59
C TYR A 334 19.66 -17.06 -5.87
N THR A 335 20.37 -18.18 -5.92
CA THR A 335 20.41 -19.08 -7.08
C THR A 335 19.05 -19.67 -7.47
N ARG A 336 18.15 -19.90 -6.52
CA ARG A 336 16.77 -20.34 -6.80
C ARG A 336 16.04 -19.36 -7.69
N LEU A 337 16.17 -18.06 -7.44
CA LEU A 337 15.52 -17.02 -8.25
C LEU A 337 16.12 -16.95 -9.65
N LYS A 338 17.42 -17.22 -9.80
CA LYS A 338 18.02 -17.32 -11.12
C LYS A 338 17.38 -18.42 -11.97
N HIS A 339 17.19 -19.61 -11.38
CA HIS A 339 16.53 -20.71 -12.08
C HIS A 339 15.08 -20.40 -12.41
N LEU A 340 14.35 -19.79 -11.47
CA LEU A 340 12.97 -19.37 -11.70
C LEU A 340 12.91 -18.31 -12.81
N SER A 341 13.70 -17.24 -12.73
CA SER A 341 13.79 -16.19 -13.74
C SER A 341 14.10 -16.78 -15.13
N THR A 342 15.07 -17.70 -15.24
CA THR A 342 15.37 -18.36 -16.53
C THR A 342 14.16 -19.08 -17.11
N LYS A 343 13.39 -19.80 -16.28
CA LYS A 343 12.17 -20.51 -16.71
C LYS A 343 11.08 -19.53 -17.14
N LEU A 344 10.92 -18.43 -16.40
CA LEU A 344 9.91 -17.43 -16.70
C LEU A 344 10.21 -16.68 -18.00
N TRP A 345 11.47 -16.32 -18.26
CA TRP A 345 11.90 -15.74 -19.54
C TRP A 345 11.66 -16.70 -20.71
N ALA A 346 12.00 -17.99 -20.54
CA ALA A 346 11.74 -18.99 -21.56
C ALA A 346 10.23 -19.19 -21.81
N LEU A 347 9.40 -19.13 -20.77
CA LEU A 347 7.94 -19.16 -20.91
C LEU A 347 7.42 -17.92 -21.62
N ALA A 348 7.92 -16.74 -21.28
CA ALA A 348 7.53 -15.49 -21.92
C ALA A 348 7.83 -15.53 -23.43
N ASP A 349 9.06 -15.85 -23.81
CA ASP A 349 9.46 -15.98 -25.22
C ASP A 349 8.60 -17.02 -25.96
N LYS A 350 8.44 -18.22 -25.39
CA LYS A 350 7.60 -19.28 -25.94
C LYS A 350 6.15 -18.81 -26.13
N SER A 351 5.57 -18.14 -25.14
CA SER A 351 4.19 -17.68 -25.17
C SER A 351 3.92 -16.67 -26.28
N LEU A 352 4.89 -15.81 -26.56
CA LEU A 352 4.83 -14.83 -27.64
C LEU A 352 5.03 -15.49 -29.00
N MET A 353 6.07 -16.33 -29.14
CA MET A 353 6.37 -17.04 -30.40
C MET A 353 5.24 -17.99 -30.85
N GLN A 354 4.59 -18.67 -29.91
CA GLN A 354 3.51 -19.63 -30.17
C GLN A 354 2.12 -18.98 -30.03
N ASN A 355 2.05 -17.67 -29.86
CA ASN A 355 0.82 -16.91 -29.67
C ASN A 355 -0.16 -17.53 -28.67
N TYR A 356 0.31 -17.76 -27.44
CA TYR A 356 -0.51 -18.36 -26.38
C TYR A 356 -1.77 -17.55 -26.13
N THR A 357 -2.88 -18.26 -25.85
CA THR A 357 -4.05 -17.68 -25.21
C THR A 357 -3.77 -17.50 -23.71
N GLU A 358 -4.64 -16.75 -23.03
CA GLU A 358 -4.57 -16.62 -21.56
C GLU A 358 -4.61 -17.97 -20.86
N GLU A 359 -5.49 -18.88 -21.31
CA GLU A 359 -5.64 -20.23 -20.73
C GLU A 359 -4.37 -21.05 -20.90
N ASN A 360 -3.71 -20.96 -22.06
CA ASN A 360 -2.44 -21.65 -22.31
C ASN A 360 -1.36 -21.13 -21.35
N LEU A 361 -1.27 -19.80 -21.18
CA LEU A 361 -0.30 -19.19 -20.26
C LEU A 361 -0.61 -19.57 -18.82
N LYS A 362 -1.85 -19.43 -18.36
CA LYS A 362 -2.29 -19.81 -17.01
C LYS A 362 -2.02 -21.29 -16.71
N TYR A 363 -2.20 -22.17 -17.67
CA TYR A 363 -1.87 -23.60 -17.53
C TYR A 363 -0.37 -23.83 -17.28
N GLU A 364 0.51 -23.19 -18.06
CA GLU A 364 1.96 -23.33 -17.87
C GLU A 364 2.43 -22.69 -16.54
N LEU A 365 1.85 -21.56 -16.16
CA LEU A 365 2.13 -20.92 -14.86
C LEU A 365 1.68 -21.81 -13.69
N ARG A 366 0.54 -22.50 -13.79
CA ARG A 366 0.10 -23.49 -12.78
C ARG A 366 1.13 -24.63 -12.60
N LYS A 367 1.71 -25.11 -13.69
CA LYS A 367 2.79 -26.10 -13.59
C LYS A 367 4.02 -25.56 -12.86
N ILE A 368 4.37 -24.29 -13.11
CA ILE A 368 5.48 -23.65 -12.39
C ILE A 368 5.14 -23.53 -10.91
N TYR A 369 3.91 -23.13 -10.57
CA TYR A 369 3.42 -23.01 -9.21
C TYR A 369 3.48 -24.35 -8.47
N GLU A 370 2.96 -25.42 -9.06
CA GLU A 370 2.97 -26.77 -8.48
C GLU A 370 4.39 -27.33 -8.33
N ASN A 371 5.27 -27.08 -9.31
CA ASN A 371 6.67 -27.46 -9.20
C ASN A 371 7.40 -26.70 -8.10
N TYR A 372 7.09 -25.39 -7.94
CA TYR A 372 7.67 -24.57 -6.88
C TYR A 372 7.18 -25.05 -5.51
N ARG A 373 5.91 -25.40 -5.39
CA ARG A 373 5.29 -25.98 -4.21
C ARG A 373 5.94 -27.30 -3.78
N THR A 374 6.19 -28.23 -4.72
CA THR A 374 6.77 -29.55 -4.44
C THR A 374 8.25 -29.52 -4.06
N ILE A 375 9.02 -28.57 -4.56
CA ILE A 375 10.44 -28.41 -4.20
C ILE A 375 10.60 -27.92 -2.75
N GLN A 376 9.56 -27.34 -2.21
CA GLN A 376 9.50 -26.78 -0.85
C GLN A 376 8.78 -27.78 0.09
N GLU A 377 9.29 -28.99 0.25
CA GLU A 377 8.67 -30.11 1.02
C GLU A 377 8.16 -29.72 2.44
N ASN A 378 8.56 -28.56 2.96
CA ASN A 378 8.12 -28.02 4.24
C ASN A 378 7.13 -26.85 4.13
N LEU A 379 6.74 -26.44 2.92
CA LEU A 379 5.83 -25.32 2.70
C LEU A 379 4.58 -25.82 1.97
N ASN A 380 3.51 -26.05 2.72
CA ASN A 380 2.20 -26.34 2.18
C ASN A 380 1.60 -25.07 1.56
N PHE A 381 2.01 -24.72 0.33
CA PHE A 381 1.31 -23.71 -0.44
C PHE A 381 -0.16 -24.09 -0.53
N ILE A 382 -1.02 -23.10 -0.36
CA ILE A 382 -2.47 -23.30 -0.44
C ILE A 382 -2.83 -23.74 -1.85
N ASP A 383 -3.75 -24.65 -1.94
CA ASP A 383 -4.36 -25.03 -3.21
C ASP A 383 -5.01 -23.79 -3.84
N LEU A 384 -4.57 -23.44 -5.05
CA LEU A 384 -5.12 -22.30 -5.80
C LEU A 384 -6.62 -22.44 -6.02
N SER A 385 -7.15 -23.67 -6.06
CA SER A 385 -8.58 -23.91 -6.24
C SER A 385 -9.40 -23.33 -5.10
N GLU A 386 -8.91 -23.37 -3.86
CA GLU A 386 -9.57 -22.76 -2.71
C GLU A 386 -9.55 -21.22 -2.80
N PHE A 387 -8.42 -20.65 -3.21
CA PHE A 387 -8.34 -19.20 -3.46
C PHE A 387 -9.32 -18.77 -4.55
N GLU A 388 -9.39 -19.52 -5.67
CA GLU A 388 -10.29 -19.24 -6.79
C GLU A 388 -11.77 -19.35 -6.39
N GLN A 389 -12.14 -20.29 -5.54
CA GLN A 389 -13.51 -20.50 -5.12
C GLN A 389 -13.97 -19.50 -4.06
N ARG A 390 -13.10 -19.11 -3.14
CA ARG A 390 -13.48 -18.34 -1.96
C ARG A 390 -13.07 -16.87 -2.00
N MET A 391 -11.85 -16.56 -2.43
CA MET A 391 -11.30 -15.22 -2.38
C MET A 391 -11.45 -14.46 -3.70
N LEU A 392 -11.21 -15.10 -4.83
CA LEU A 392 -11.26 -14.45 -6.13
C LEU A 392 -12.63 -13.81 -6.43
N PRO A 393 -13.80 -14.44 -6.15
CA PRO A 393 -15.11 -13.81 -6.37
C PRO A 393 -15.30 -12.51 -5.57
N VAL A 394 -14.74 -12.45 -4.35
CA VAL A 394 -14.77 -11.25 -3.49
C VAL A 394 -14.01 -10.12 -4.15
N ILE A 395 -12.80 -10.39 -4.66
CA ILE A 395 -11.96 -9.39 -5.32
C ILE A 395 -12.61 -8.93 -6.64
N LEU A 396 -13.14 -9.86 -7.42
CA LEU A 396 -13.77 -9.55 -8.72
C LEU A 396 -15.08 -8.79 -8.59
N SER A 397 -15.71 -8.77 -7.41
CA SER A 397 -16.90 -7.94 -7.18
C SER A 397 -16.61 -6.44 -7.36
N TYR A 398 -15.38 -5.99 -7.10
CA TYR A 398 -14.91 -4.63 -7.40
C TYR A 398 -15.11 -4.24 -8.87
N GLY A 399 -14.93 -5.19 -9.78
CA GLY A 399 -15.13 -4.96 -11.21
C GLY A 399 -16.58 -4.82 -11.66
N LYS A 400 -17.54 -5.18 -10.80
CA LYS A 400 -18.99 -5.13 -11.12
C LYS A 400 -19.66 -3.85 -10.60
N GLU A 401 -19.03 -3.15 -9.66
CA GLU A 401 -19.57 -1.94 -9.03
C GLU A 401 -19.15 -0.64 -9.76
N LEU A 402 -18.29 -0.74 -10.75
CA LEU A 402 -17.82 0.36 -11.62
C LEU A 402 -18.39 0.23 -13.04
#